data_59a2d09d86ca429d5edd4c34f5f394c3
#
_entry.id   59a2d09d86ca429d5edd4c34f5f394c3
#
_cell.length_a   1.000
_cell.length_b   1.000
_cell.length_c   1.000
_cell.angle_alpha   90.00
_cell.angle_beta   90.00
_cell.angle_gamma   90.00
#
_symmetry.space_group_name_H-M   'P 1'
#
loop_
_entity.id
_entity.type
_entity.pdbx_description
1 polymer ?
#
loop_
_entity_poly.entity_id
_entity_poly.type
_entity_poly.pdbx_seq_one_letter_code
_entity_poly.pdbx_strand_id
1 'polypeptide(L)'
;MKFGVTFDYLCPFAWNAHEAVLAGLAGGRPWKVDFLAFSLAQAHTSEDDPAVWYNPAGQSGLDALQWGVAIRDHWPELFGKAHSALFAARHQHGLDLKDTQVLADAVSSAGCDPDEVAKVVSTGEPLCKIAGEHMMAVDQWMAFGVPTFITGDQAVFIRFMERGRLDDLDRALQLLSWNRLNEYKHTTIPR
;
A
#
# COMPACT_ATOMS: atom_id res chain seq x y z
N MET A 1 18.07 5.65 6.16
CA MET A 1 17.09 4.97 7.02
C MET A 1 16.44 3.83 6.23
N LYS A 2 16.21 2.64 6.83
CA LYS A 2 15.42 1.57 6.20
C LYS A 2 14.11 1.42 6.95
N PHE A 3 12.98 1.32 6.23
CA PHE A 3 11.66 1.06 6.81
C PHE A 3 10.74 0.39 5.78
N GLY A 4 9.75 -0.35 6.29
CA GLY A 4 8.63 -0.85 5.53
C GLY A 4 7.42 0.07 5.64
N VAL A 5 6.54 0.07 4.64
CA VAL A 5 5.24 0.74 4.71
C VAL A 5 4.18 -0.09 4.00
N THR A 6 3.07 -0.33 4.69
CA THR A 6 1.98 -1.14 4.14
C THR A 6 1.03 -0.29 3.31
N PHE A 7 0.44 -0.90 2.26
CA PHE A 7 -0.52 -0.24 1.39
C PHE A 7 -1.68 -1.13 0.96
N ASP A 8 -2.82 -0.47 0.74
CA ASP A 8 -3.95 -0.94 -0.05
C ASP A 8 -4.50 0.26 -0.82
N TYR A 9 -4.77 0.09 -2.11
CA TYR A 9 -5.24 1.17 -2.99
C TYR A 9 -6.64 1.69 -2.64
N LEU A 10 -7.38 1.01 -1.77
CA LEU A 10 -8.66 1.49 -1.27
C LEU A 10 -8.54 2.48 -0.11
N CYS A 11 -7.35 2.65 0.47
CA CYS A 11 -7.15 3.53 1.62
C CYS A 11 -6.64 4.92 1.24
N PRO A 12 -7.42 5.99 1.44
CA PRO A 12 -6.97 7.36 1.16
C PRO A 12 -5.82 7.81 2.06
N PHE A 13 -5.76 7.31 3.29
CA PHE A 13 -4.68 7.64 4.21
C PHE A 13 -3.35 6.98 3.81
N ALA A 14 -3.41 5.77 3.24
CA ALA A 14 -2.25 5.15 2.62
C ALA A 14 -1.79 5.96 1.40
N TRP A 15 -2.70 6.40 0.53
CA TRP A 15 -2.35 7.28 -0.57
C TRP A 15 -1.61 8.53 -0.12
N ASN A 16 -2.14 9.23 0.90
CA ASN A 16 -1.52 10.44 1.43
C ASN A 16 -0.07 10.19 1.92
N ALA A 17 0.15 9.09 2.64
CA ALA A 17 1.45 8.70 3.16
C ALA A 17 2.42 8.29 2.05
N HIS A 18 1.95 7.47 1.11
CA HIS A 18 2.78 6.94 0.03
C HIS A 18 3.24 8.03 -0.93
N GLU A 19 2.43 9.05 -1.21
CA GLU A 19 2.86 10.23 -1.97
C GLU A 19 4.00 10.98 -1.25
N ALA A 20 3.96 11.08 0.09
CA ALA A 20 5.07 11.67 0.84
C ALA A 20 6.34 10.80 0.77
N VAL A 21 6.21 9.47 0.85
CA VAL A 21 7.34 8.54 0.70
C VAL A 21 7.96 8.67 -0.69
N LEU A 22 7.16 8.65 -1.75
CA LEU A 22 7.63 8.78 -3.13
C LEU A 22 8.27 10.15 -3.38
N ALA A 23 7.68 11.23 -2.87
CA ALA A 23 8.27 12.57 -2.96
C ALA A 23 9.64 12.64 -2.23
N GLY A 24 9.76 12.01 -1.08
CA GLY A 24 11.03 11.92 -0.36
C GLY A 24 12.09 11.16 -1.14
N LEU A 25 11.75 10.03 -1.74
CA LEU A 25 12.65 9.24 -2.59
C LEU A 25 13.09 10.05 -3.83
N ALA A 26 12.15 10.69 -4.51
CA ALA A 26 12.43 11.55 -5.66
C ALA A 26 13.29 12.77 -5.28
N GLY A 27 13.13 13.29 -4.06
CA GLY A 27 13.94 14.38 -3.49
C GLY A 27 15.31 13.93 -2.97
N GLY A 28 15.71 12.67 -3.19
CA GLY A 28 17.04 12.15 -2.83
C GLY A 28 17.21 11.83 -1.34
N ARG A 29 16.11 11.62 -0.60
CA ARG A 29 16.22 11.13 0.79
C ARG A 29 16.94 9.78 0.81
N PRO A 30 17.91 9.56 1.70
CA PRO A 30 18.68 8.31 1.77
C PRO A 30 17.87 7.19 2.45
N TRP A 31 16.67 6.94 1.92
CA TRP A 31 15.76 5.92 2.41
C TRP A 31 15.84 4.65 1.56
N LYS A 32 15.75 3.52 2.25
CA LYS A 32 15.48 2.23 1.64
C LYS A 32 14.10 1.80 2.12
N VAL A 33 13.14 1.77 1.22
CA VAL A 33 11.73 1.53 1.54
C VAL A 33 11.29 0.20 0.99
N ASP A 34 10.72 -0.63 1.86
CA ASP A 34 10.04 -1.86 1.50
C ASP A 34 8.52 -1.56 1.46
N PHE A 35 7.93 -1.52 0.27
CA PHE A 35 6.49 -1.35 0.09
C PHE A 35 5.80 -2.69 0.23
N LEU A 36 4.94 -2.85 1.23
CA LEU A 36 4.32 -4.13 1.61
C LEU A 36 2.82 -4.11 1.32
N ALA A 37 2.35 -5.05 0.53
CA ALA A 37 0.92 -5.18 0.27
C ALA A 37 0.19 -5.67 1.52
N PHE A 38 -0.97 -5.03 1.80
CA PHE A 38 -1.83 -5.39 2.92
C PHE A 38 -3.29 -5.29 2.48
N SER A 39 -3.98 -6.40 2.39
CA SER A 39 -5.37 -6.42 1.93
C SER A 39 -6.33 -5.96 3.02
N LEU A 40 -7.01 -4.84 2.81
CA LEU A 40 -8.10 -4.39 3.67
C LEU A 40 -9.31 -5.33 3.58
N ALA A 41 -9.55 -5.96 2.42
CA ALA A 41 -10.59 -6.98 2.29
C ALA A 41 -10.34 -8.12 3.26
N GLN A 42 -9.10 -8.63 3.35
CA GLN A 42 -8.73 -9.67 4.31
C GLN A 42 -8.84 -9.18 5.76
N ALA A 43 -8.38 -7.97 6.05
CA ALA A 43 -8.44 -7.41 7.40
C ALA A 43 -9.88 -7.22 7.94
N HIS A 44 -10.87 -7.17 7.04
CA HIS A 44 -12.28 -7.07 7.39
C HIS A 44 -13.05 -8.40 7.25
N THR A 45 -12.37 -9.47 6.86
CA THR A 45 -12.94 -10.81 6.79
C THR A 45 -13.09 -11.37 8.21
N SER A 46 -14.21 -12.05 8.48
CA SER A 46 -14.43 -12.72 9.76
C SER A 46 -13.43 -13.88 9.95
N GLU A 47 -13.09 -14.19 11.19
CA GLU A 47 -12.19 -15.32 11.51
C GLU A 47 -12.74 -16.68 11.02
N ASP A 48 -14.07 -16.80 10.92
CA ASP A 48 -14.72 -18.02 10.46
C ASP A 48 -14.80 -18.13 8.92
N ASP A 49 -14.51 -17.04 8.19
CA ASP A 49 -14.57 -17.00 6.73
C ASP A 49 -13.22 -17.37 6.10
N PRO A 50 -13.21 -18.02 4.93
CA PRO A 50 -11.99 -18.33 4.24
C PRO A 50 -11.26 -17.04 3.81
N ALA A 51 -9.92 -17.08 3.84
CA ALA A 51 -9.12 -15.94 3.41
C ALA A 51 -9.42 -15.55 1.95
N VAL A 52 -9.42 -14.24 1.68
CA VAL A 52 -9.84 -13.67 0.38
C VAL A 52 -9.03 -14.19 -0.81
N TRP A 53 -7.80 -14.62 -0.62
CA TRP A 53 -6.95 -15.19 -1.68
C TRP A 53 -7.34 -16.61 -2.09
N TYR A 54 -8.20 -17.32 -1.35
CA TYR A 54 -8.76 -18.59 -1.80
C TYR A 54 -9.93 -18.40 -2.77
N ASN A 55 -10.58 -17.23 -2.74
CA ASN A 55 -11.60 -16.83 -3.69
C ASN A 55 -11.43 -15.35 -4.05
N PRO A 56 -10.41 -14.99 -4.85
CA PRO A 56 -10.06 -13.61 -5.11
C PRO A 56 -11.06 -12.86 -5.99
N ALA A 57 -11.87 -13.58 -6.77
CA ALA A 57 -12.78 -12.96 -7.71
C ALA A 57 -13.79 -12.05 -7.01
N GLY A 58 -13.84 -10.79 -7.42
CA GLY A 58 -14.77 -9.79 -6.88
C GLY A 58 -14.39 -9.22 -5.51
N GLN A 59 -13.26 -9.62 -4.94
CA GLN A 59 -12.76 -9.03 -3.69
C GLN A 59 -12.29 -7.59 -3.92
N SER A 60 -12.76 -6.70 -3.03
CA SER A 60 -12.48 -5.28 -3.18
C SER A 60 -10.98 -4.98 -3.00
N GLY A 61 -10.39 -4.27 -3.97
CA GLY A 61 -9.00 -3.83 -3.94
C GLY A 61 -7.95 -4.89 -4.29
N LEU A 62 -8.32 -6.18 -4.30
CA LEU A 62 -7.35 -7.25 -4.48
C LEU A 62 -6.75 -7.27 -5.89
N ASP A 63 -7.54 -6.94 -6.92
CA ASP A 63 -7.05 -6.85 -8.29
C ASP A 63 -6.01 -5.73 -8.44
N ALA A 64 -6.30 -4.54 -7.92
CA ALA A 64 -5.34 -3.43 -7.93
C ALA A 64 -4.05 -3.77 -7.17
N LEU A 65 -4.16 -4.45 -6.02
CA LEU A 65 -2.97 -4.92 -5.28
C LEU A 65 -2.13 -5.88 -6.11
N GLN A 66 -2.75 -6.83 -6.84
CA GLN A 66 -2.03 -7.77 -7.71
C GLN A 66 -1.26 -7.02 -8.81
N TRP A 67 -1.90 -6.03 -9.47
CA TRP A 67 -1.25 -5.21 -10.47
C TRP A 67 -0.08 -4.40 -9.88
N GLY A 68 -0.28 -3.76 -8.72
CA GLY A 68 0.76 -3.02 -8.04
C GLY A 68 1.95 -3.87 -7.62
N VAL A 69 1.69 -5.05 -7.06
CA VAL A 69 2.74 -6.01 -6.66
C VAL A 69 3.49 -6.55 -7.86
N ALA A 70 2.78 -6.92 -8.95
CA ALA A 70 3.41 -7.34 -10.19
C ALA A 70 4.41 -6.29 -10.71
N ILE A 71 4.01 -5.01 -10.75
CA ILE A 71 4.90 -3.93 -11.21
C ILE A 71 6.05 -3.71 -10.24
N ARG A 72 5.79 -3.70 -8.92
CA ARG A 72 6.84 -3.55 -7.90
C ARG A 72 7.96 -4.58 -8.07
N ASP A 73 7.60 -5.82 -8.31
CA ASP A 73 8.52 -6.94 -8.29
C ASP A 73 9.20 -7.18 -9.67
N HIS A 74 8.54 -6.85 -10.79
CA HIS A 74 9.06 -7.09 -12.14
C HIS A 74 9.58 -5.82 -12.86
N TRP A 75 9.05 -4.63 -12.53
CA TRP A 75 9.46 -3.33 -13.12
C TRP A 75 9.61 -2.26 -12.02
N PRO A 76 10.56 -2.46 -11.06
CA PRO A 76 10.68 -1.61 -9.89
C PRO A 76 10.94 -0.13 -10.22
N GLU A 77 11.54 0.18 -11.38
CA GLU A 77 11.78 1.54 -11.85
C GLU A 77 10.49 2.27 -12.25
N LEU A 78 9.44 1.54 -12.61
CA LEU A 78 8.14 2.09 -12.97
C LEU A 78 7.17 2.09 -11.78
N PHE A 79 7.49 1.34 -10.72
CA PHE A 79 6.59 1.15 -9.59
C PHE A 79 6.09 2.46 -8.99
N GLY A 80 6.97 3.42 -8.71
CA GLY A 80 6.56 4.68 -8.08
C GLY A 80 5.48 5.41 -8.87
N LYS A 81 5.62 5.48 -10.20
CA LYS A 81 4.63 6.13 -11.07
C LYS A 81 3.32 5.34 -11.16
N ALA A 82 3.41 4.02 -11.34
CA ALA A 82 2.23 3.15 -11.40
C ALA A 82 1.47 3.14 -10.07
N HIS A 83 2.19 3.14 -8.96
CA HIS A 83 1.63 3.21 -7.61
C HIS A 83 0.81 4.48 -7.37
N SER A 84 1.37 5.66 -7.73
CA SER A 84 0.63 6.92 -7.71
C SER A 84 -0.58 6.91 -8.64
N ALA A 85 -0.46 6.35 -9.85
CA ALA A 85 -1.54 6.30 -10.82
C ALA A 85 -2.72 5.42 -10.35
N LEU A 86 -2.44 4.26 -9.76
CA LEU A 86 -3.46 3.37 -9.19
C LEU A 86 -4.20 4.03 -8.02
N PHE A 87 -3.50 4.69 -7.12
CA PHE A 87 -4.14 5.48 -6.07
C PHE A 87 -4.99 6.63 -6.64
N ALA A 88 -4.46 7.37 -7.63
CA ALA A 88 -5.16 8.49 -8.26
C ALA A 88 -6.43 8.02 -8.99
N ALA A 89 -6.39 6.88 -9.67
CA ALA A 89 -7.56 6.29 -10.33
C ALA A 89 -8.73 6.15 -9.34
N ARG A 90 -8.46 5.63 -8.15
CA ARG A 90 -9.50 5.48 -7.10
C ARG A 90 -9.89 6.78 -6.45
N HIS A 91 -8.92 7.54 -5.93
CA HIS A 91 -9.19 8.62 -4.98
C HIS A 91 -9.32 10.00 -5.62
N GLN A 92 -8.70 10.21 -6.77
CA GLN A 92 -8.81 11.48 -7.51
C GLN A 92 -9.88 11.42 -8.60
N HIS A 93 -9.97 10.27 -9.29
CA HIS A 93 -10.89 10.10 -10.42
C HIS A 93 -12.15 9.32 -10.08
N GLY A 94 -12.24 8.72 -8.88
CA GLY A 94 -13.41 7.97 -8.41
C GLY A 94 -13.71 6.69 -9.20
N LEU A 95 -12.70 6.14 -9.89
CA LEU A 95 -12.85 4.97 -10.74
C LEU A 95 -12.92 3.68 -9.92
N ASP A 96 -13.56 2.65 -10.48
CA ASP A 96 -13.64 1.34 -9.86
C ASP A 96 -12.42 0.49 -10.19
N LEU A 97 -11.62 0.15 -9.17
CA LEU A 97 -10.42 -0.67 -9.32
C LEU A 97 -10.71 -2.16 -9.56
N LYS A 98 -11.98 -2.57 -9.65
CA LYS A 98 -12.38 -3.89 -10.15
C LYS A 98 -12.44 -3.94 -11.68
N ASP A 99 -12.50 -2.79 -12.32
CA ASP A 99 -12.48 -2.70 -13.78
C ASP A 99 -11.04 -2.84 -14.30
N THR A 100 -10.79 -3.93 -14.98
CA THR A 100 -9.47 -4.23 -15.56
C THR A 100 -9.00 -3.16 -16.55
N GLN A 101 -9.92 -2.48 -17.25
CA GLN A 101 -9.55 -1.39 -18.15
C GLN A 101 -9.03 -0.17 -17.35
N VAL A 102 -9.63 0.12 -16.21
CA VAL A 102 -9.15 1.19 -15.31
C VAL A 102 -7.73 0.89 -14.81
N LEU A 103 -7.45 -0.38 -14.44
CA LEU A 103 -6.11 -0.79 -14.03
C LEU A 103 -5.12 -0.68 -15.19
N ALA A 104 -5.50 -1.15 -16.38
CA ALA A 104 -4.68 -1.08 -17.59
C ALA A 104 -4.34 0.37 -17.96
N ASP A 105 -5.32 1.26 -17.96
CA ASP A 105 -5.12 2.68 -18.27
C ASP A 105 -4.19 3.36 -17.23
N ALA A 106 -4.40 3.07 -15.94
CA ALA A 106 -3.58 3.62 -14.88
C ALA A 106 -2.10 3.21 -15.03
N VAL A 107 -1.81 1.93 -15.24
CA VAL A 107 -0.42 1.47 -15.36
C VAL A 107 0.21 1.86 -16.69
N SER A 108 -0.57 1.92 -17.77
CA SER A 108 -0.11 2.43 -19.07
C SER A 108 0.33 3.89 -18.98
N SER A 109 -0.40 4.72 -18.21
CA SER A 109 -0.03 6.12 -17.98
C SER A 109 1.33 6.28 -17.29
N ALA A 110 1.75 5.26 -16.55
CA ALA A 110 3.04 5.21 -15.87
C ALA A 110 4.18 4.65 -16.75
N GLY A 111 3.85 4.17 -17.95
CA GLY A 111 4.79 3.59 -18.91
C GLY A 111 4.93 2.07 -18.83
N CYS A 112 4.05 1.39 -18.07
CA CYS A 112 3.99 -0.07 -18.07
C CYS A 112 3.19 -0.57 -19.27
N ASP A 113 3.56 -1.74 -19.79
CA ASP A 113 2.74 -2.49 -20.75
C ASP A 113 1.66 -3.26 -19.98
N PRO A 114 0.37 -2.91 -20.10
CA PRO A 114 -0.70 -3.55 -19.34
C PRO A 114 -0.87 -5.04 -19.66
N ASP A 115 -0.59 -5.46 -20.90
CA ASP A 115 -0.69 -6.87 -21.27
C ASP A 115 0.40 -7.72 -20.60
N GLU A 116 1.62 -7.18 -20.48
CA GLU A 116 2.70 -7.85 -19.75
C GLU A 116 2.41 -7.92 -18.24
N VAL A 117 1.86 -6.84 -17.67
CA VAL A 117 1.44 -6.86 -16.26
C VAL A 117 0.34 -7.89 -16.03
N ALA A 118 -0.68 -7.93 -16.91
CA ALA A 118 -1.77 -8.90 -16.81
C ALA A 118 -1.28 -10.35 -16.93
N LYS A 119 -0.26 -10.62 -17.78
CA LYS A 119 0.38 -11.95 -17.85
C LYS A 119 1.01 -12.35 -16.51
N VAL A 120 1.74 -11.45 -15.85
CA VAL A 120 2.32 -11.72 -14.51
C VAL A 120 1.20 -11.96 -13.50
N VAL A 121 0.16 -11.13 -13.49
CA VAL A 121 -1.00 -11.31 -12.59
C VAL A 121 -1.65 -12.68 -12.80
N SER A 122 -1.78 -13.13 -14.06
CA SER A 122 -2.40 -14.42 -14.40
C SER A 122 -1.62 -15.64 -13.88
N THR A 123 -0.36 -15.49 -13.51
CA THR A 123 0.44 -16.58 -12.90
C THR A 123 0.00 -16.91 -11.47
N GLY A 124 -0.70 -15.99 -10.78
CA GLY A 124 -1.02 -16.09 -9.37
C GLY A 124 0.13 -15.72 -8.42
N GLU A 125 1.33 -15.44 -8.95
CA GLU A 125 2.48 -15.04 -8.13
C GLU A 125 2.20 -13.79 -7.28
N PRO A 126 1.66 -12.68 -7.84
CA PRO A 126 1.35 -11.48 -7.06
C PRO A 126 0.34 -11.75 -5.94
N LEU A 127 -0.65 -12.62 -6.18
CA LEU A 127 -1.63 -12.99 -5.17
C LEU A 127 -0.99 -13.73 -4.00
N CYS A 128 -0.13 -14.72 -4.29
CA CYS A 128 0.63 -15.42 -3.26
C CYS A 128 1.53 -14.46 -2.46
N LYS A 129 2.13 -13.48 -3.14
CA LYS A 129 2.96 -12.45 -2.51
C LYS A 129 2.15 -11.58 -1.55
N ILE A 130 0.99 -11.11 -1.99
CA ILE A 130 0.05 -10.32 -1.16
C ILE A 130 -0.35 -11.10 0.09
N ALA A 131 -0.73 -12.37 -0.06
CA ALA A 131 -1.08 -13.22 1.08
C ALA A 131 0.08 -13.33 2.08
N GLY A 132 1.29 -13.61 1.59
CA GLY A 132 2.47 -13.73 2.45
C GLY A 132 2.84 -12.43 3.16
N GLU A 133 2.80 -11.29 2.47
CA GLU A 133 3.11 -9.98 3.07
C GLU A 133 2.05 -9.55 4.09
N HIS A 134 0.77 -9.76 3.78
CA HIS A 134 -0.32 -9.48 4.71
C HIS A 134 -0.19 -10.30 5.99
N MET A 135 -0.05 -11.63 5.87
CA MET A 135 0.11 -12.51 7.02
C MET A 135 1.36 -12.16 7.83
N MET A 136 2.48 -11.92 7.18
CA MET A 136 3.71 -11.48 7.84
C MET A 136 3.48 -10.17 8.63
N ALA A 137 2.78 -9.18 8.05
CA ALA A 137 2.50 -7.92 8.72
C ALA A 137 1.62 -8.11 9.96
N VAL A 138 0.61 -8.99 9.89
CA VAL A 138 -0.25 -9.33 11.02
C VAL A 138 0.52 -10.12 12.08
N ASP A 139 1.22 -11.19 11.70
CA ASP A 139 1.81 -12.12 12.65
C ASP A 139 3.04 -11.55 13.36
N GLN A 140 3.87 -10.79 12.65
CA GLN A 140 5.13 -10.28 13.22
C GLN A 140 4.97 -8.90 13.87
N TRP A 141 4.10 -8.06 13.35
CA TRP A 141 3.96 -6.66 13.81
C TRP A 141 2.56 -6.28 14.27
N MET A 142 1.63 -7.24 14.34
CA MET A 142 0.23 -7.00 14.75
C MET A 142 -0.44 -5.87 13.92
N ALA A 143 -0.06 -5.74 12.64
CA ALA A 143 -0.64 -4.74 11.75
C ALA A 143 -2.12 -5.03 11.53
N PHE A 144 -2.95 -3.99 11.66
CA PHE A 144 -4.40 -4.09 11.51
C PHE A 144 -4.97 -3.17 10.42
N GLY A 145 -4.10 -2.45 9.71
CA GLY A 145 -4.50 -1.50 8.68
C GLY A 145 -3.34 -0.82 7.98
N VAL A 146 -3.69 0.12 7.10
CA VAL A 146 -2.74 0.85 6.29
C VAL A 146 -2.96 2.37 6.39
N PRO A 147 -1.90 3.19 6.33
CA PRO A 147 -0.49 2.79 6.28
C PRO A 147 0.06 2.41 7.66
N THR A 148 0.77 1.31 7.74
CA THR A 148 1.57 0.92 8.90
C THR A 148 3.04 1.01 8.51
N PHE A 149 3.81 1.77 9.26
CA PHE A 149 5.25 1.93 9.09
C PHE A 149 5.98 0.94 9.99
N ILE A 150 6.98 0.25 9.43
CA ILE A 150 7.68 -0.86 10.10
C ILE A 150 9.17 -0.58 10.10
N THR A 151 9.83 -0.69 11.25
CA THR A 151 11.29 -0.62 11.37
C THR A 151 11.77 -1.56 12.46
N GLY A 152 12.62 -2.53 12.11
CA GLY A 152 13.07 -3.55 13.05
C GLY A 152 11.89 -4.35 13.62
N ASP A 153 11.74 -4.30 14.93
CA ASP A 153 10.69 -4.95 15.71
C ASP A 153 9.48 -4.05 16.03
N GLN A 154 9.50 -2.80 15.54
CA GLN A 154 8.46 -1.80 15.81
C GLN A 154 7.60 -1.54 14.58
N ALA A 155 6.29 -1.39 14.80
CA ALA A 155 5.36 -0.95 13.78
C ALA A 155 4.40 0.11 14.35
N VAL A 156 4.11 1.13 13.55
CA VAL A 156 3.22 2.24 13.94
C VAL A 156 2.22 2.52 12.83
N PHE A 157 0.93 2.44 13.16
CA PHE A 157 -0.15 2.83 12.27
C PHE A 157 -0.41 4.34 12.40
N ILE A 158 -0.36 5.07 11.28
CA ILE A 158 -0.57 6.52 11.27
C ILE A 158 -1.46 6.92 10.11
N ARG A 159 -2.57 7.62 10.38
CA ARG A 159 -3.42 8.22 9.36
C ARG A 159 -2.89 9.58 8.94
N PHE A 160 -2.39 9.68 7.73
CA PHE A 160 -2.00 10.96 7.13
C PHE A 160 -3.25 11.68 6.59
N MET A 161 -3.55 12.85 7.11
CA MET A 161 -4.74 13.61 6.74
C MET A 161 -4.53 14.44 5.48
N GLU A 162 -3.28 14.80 5.18
CA GLU A 162 -2.90 15.54 3.98
C GLU A 162 -1.93 14.74 3.11
N ARG A 163 -2.09 14.87 1.78
CA ARG A 163 -1.31 14.13 0.80
C ARG A 163 0.08 14.76 0.59
N GLY A 164 1.10 13.91 0.50
CA GLY A 164 2.44 14.30 0.07
C GLY A 164 3.21 15.20 1.04
N ARG A 165 2.80 15.29 2.31
CA ARG A 165 3.43 16.12 3.33
C ARG A 165 4.68 15.44 3.89
N LEU A 166 5.85 15.85 3.39
CA LEU A 166 7.14 15.32 3.84
C LEU A 166 7.43 15.63 5.32
N ASP A 167 7.05 16.80 5.79
CA ASP A 167 7.23 17.19 7.19
C ASP A 167 6.42 16.30 8.15
N ASP A 168 5.23 15.88 7.76
CA ASP A 168 4.44 14.93 8.54
C ASP A 168 5.06 13.54 8.51
N LEU A 169 5.60 13.12 7.37
CA LEU A 169 6.32 11.85 7.25
C LEU A 169 7.60 11.84 8.11
N ASP A 170 8.39 12.93 8.10
CA ASP A 170 9.58 13.04 8.95
C ASP A 170 9.22 12.89 10.44
N ARG A 171 8.11 13.49 10.89
CA ARG A 171 7.60 13.31 12.27
C ARG A 171 7.15 11.88 12.55
N ALA A 172 6.42 11.28 11.61
CA ALA A 172 5.98 9.90 11.72
C ALA A 172 7.16 8.92 11.86
N LEU A 173 8.20 9.09 11.05
CA LEU A 173 9.41 8.27 11.10
C LEU A 173 10.17 8.43 12.44
N GLN A 174 10.11 9.61 13.07
CA GLN A 174 10.68 9.82 14.42
C GLN A 174 9.90 9.04 15.48
N LEU A 175 8.58 8.91 15.35
CA LEU A 175 7.75 8.15 16.28
C LEU A 175 8.05 6.65 16.28
N LEU A 176 8.56 6.10 15.18
CA LEU A 176 8.92 4.67 15.09
C LEU A 176 9.97 4.26 16.14
N SER A 177 10.84 5.16 16.55
CA SER A 177 11.85 4.89 17.57
C SER A 177 11.41 5.27 18.99
N TRP A 178 10.22 5.86 19.15
CA TRP A 178 9.73 6.33 20.44
C TRP A 178 8.79 5.32 21.11
N ASN A 179 9.34 4.27 21.65
CA ASN A 179 8.61 3.14 22.24
C ASN A 179 7.90 3.42 23.59
N ARG A 180 7.94 4.66 24.08
CA ARG A 180 7.23 5.08 25.30
C ARG A 180 5.85 5.68 25.04
N LEU A 181 5.47 5.81 23.78
CA LEU A 181 4.16 6.30 23.34
C LEU A 181 3.46 5.19 22.58
N ASN A 182 2.47 4.57 23.22
CA ASN A 182 1.72 3.48 22.59
C ASN A 182 0.57 3.98 21.70
N GLU A 183 -0.15 5.02 22.15
CA GLU A 183 -1.28 5.58 21.40
C GLU A 183 -1.28 7.10 21.46
N TYR A 184 -1.50 7.72 20.30
CA TYR A 184 -1.81 9.13 20.16
C TYR A 184 -2.99 9.28 19.20
N LYS A 185 -4.06 9.90 19.67
CA LYS A 185 -5.29 10.07 18.91
C LYS A 185 -5.95 11.41 19.21
N HIS A 186 -6.24 12.17 18.16
CA HIS A 186 -7.13 13.31 18.33
C HIS A 186 -8.54 12.84 18.68
N THR A 187 -9.18 13.44 19.67
CA THR A 187 -10.56 13.14 20.07
C THR A 187 -11.56 13.62 19.01
N THR A 188 -11.19 14.63 18.23
CA THR A 188 -11.91 15.08 17.05
C THR A 188 -10.99 14.93 15.83
N ILE A 189 -11.46 14.28 14.78
CA ILE A 189 -10.68 14.11 13.54
C ILE A 189 -10.38 15.49 12.95
N PRO A 190 -9.11 15.85 12.71
CA PRO A 190 -8.75 17.09 12.02
C PRO A 190 -9.42 17.17 10.64
N ARG A 191 -9.90 18.34 10.27
CA ARG A 191 -10.52 18.64 8.97
C ARG A 191 -9.57 19.41 8.08
#